data_9cea6a62f0830edcd4ba49dd4cc155bf
#
_entry.id   9cea6a62f0830edcd4ba49dd4cc155bf
#
_cell.length_a   1.000
_cell.length_b   1.000
_cell.length_c   1.000
_cell.angle_alpha   90.00
_cell.angle_beta   90.00
_cell.angle_gamma   90.00
#
_symmetry.space_group_name_H-M   'P 1'
#
loop_
_entity.id
_entity.type
_entity.pdbx_description
1 polymer ?
#
loop_
_entity_poly.entity_id
_entity_poly.type
_entity_poly.pdbx_seq_one_letter_code
_entity_poly.pdbx_strand_id
1 'polypeptide(L)'
;TAKGNELIVKCEGAEQEGIPAALNAECRVLVKHNGKSGKSNESVVVNQATVATLYISAATNFVNYHDVSGNASKLVSTSLKRAVKIPYEQALANHIAAYKKQFDRVKFSIPSTETSTLETDKRVAAFGEGKDQNLMALMFQYGRYLLISSSQPGGQPANLQGLWCNSVYAPWDSKYTININTEMNYWPAEVTNLSENHQPLFDMVSDLSVSGKKTAETVYGARGWVAHHNTDLWRACGPIDAAYFGMWPNGGAWLTQHLWQHYLFTGDKEFLRRYYPVMKGAADFYLSHLVKHPQNGWLVTAPSVSPEHGYAGSSITAGCTMDNQIAFDALYNTRSEEHTS
;
A
#
# COMPACT_ATOMS: atom_id res chain seq x y z
N THR A 1 25.99 1.83 16.26
CA THR A 1 27.34 1.26 16.50
C THR A 1 28.07 1.10 15.17
N ALA A 2 29.33 1.56 15.09
CA ALA A 2 30.19 1.35 13.94
C ALA A 2 31.22 0.23 14.24
N LYS A 3 31.47 -0.62 13.24
CA LYS A 3 32.48 -1.70 13.32
C LYS A 3 33.24 -1.77 12.01
N GLY A 4 34.45 -1.21 12.01
CA GLY A 4 35.25 -1.07 10.78
C GLY A 4 34.54 -0.18 9.77
N ASN A 5 34.27 -0.72 8.58
CA ASN A 5 33.55 -0.02 7.50
C ASN A 5 32.02 -0.28 7.54
N GLU A 6 31.49 -0.81 8.59
CA GLU A 6 30.06 -1.13 8.73
C GLU A 6 29.42 -0.30 9.86
N LEU A 7 28.34 0.40 9.55
CA LEU A 7 27.45 1.04 10.51
C LEU A 7 26.22 0.16 10.71
N ILE A 8 25.90 -0.13 11.99
CA ILE A 8 24.75 -0.95 12.39
C ILE A 8 23.81 -0.08 13.21
N VAL A 9 22.57 0.04 12.76
CA VAL A 9 21.47 0.71 13.45
C VAL A 9 20.43 -0.34 13.80
N LYS A 10 20.02 -0.37 15.07
CA LYS A 10 18.93 -1.23 15.55
C LYS A 10 17.83 -0.37 16.12
N CYS A 11 16.61 -0.75 15.84
CA CYS A 11 15.40 -0.12 16.34
C CYS A 11 14.50 -1.20 16.95
N GLU A 12 13.84 -0.83 18.02
CA GLU A 12 12.81 -1.64 18.68
C GLU A 12 11.54 -0.81 18.75
N GLY A 13 10.39 -1.45 18.62
CA GLY A 13 9.11 -0.81 18.84
C GLY A 13 8.96 -0.34 20.27
N ALA A 14 7.99 0.49 20.55
CA ALA A 14 7.61 0.88 21.91
C ALA A 14 6.36 0.12 22.36
N GLU A 15 6.20 -0.05 23.67
CA GLU A 15 4.93 -0.48 24.25
C GLU A 15 3.84 0.53 23.89
N GLN A 16 2.66 0.02 23.53
CA GLN A 16 1.52 0.86 23.20
C GLN A 16 0.25 0.25 23.79
N GLU A 17 -0.49 1.04 24.56
CA GLU A 17 -1.77 0.63 25.19
C GLU A 17 -1.64 -0.67 26.01
N GLY A 18 -0.54 -0.85 26.74
CA GLY A 18 -0.26 -2.05 27.53
C GLY A 18 0.16 -3.28 26.72
N ILE A 19 0.35 -3.15 25.44
CA ILE A 19 0.86 -4.22 24.56
C ILE A 19 2.36 -4.05 24.42
N PRO A 20 3.18 -5.04 24.86
CA PRO A 20 4.63 -4.97 24.73
C PRO A 20 5.09 -4.87 23.27
N ALA A 21 6.20 -4.16 23.06
CA ALA A 21 6.85 -4.12 21.75
C ALA A 21 7.29 -5.52 21.29
N ALA A 22 6.93 -5.88 20.07
CA ALA A 22 7.32 -7.16 19.47
C ALA A 22 8.11 -6.97 18.17
N LEU A 23 7.96 -5.81 17.52
CA LEU A 23 8.64 -5.51 16.27
C LEU A 23 10.03 -4.92 16.54
N ASN A 24 11.03 -5.46 15.83
CA ASN A 24 12.38 -4.92 15.81
C ASN A 24 12.90 -4.81 14.38
N ALA A 25 13.83 -3.91 14.16
CA ALA A 25 14.45 -3.67 12.88
C ALA A 25 15.98 -3.54 13.02
N GLU A 26 16.68 -3.92 11.97
CA GLU A 26 18.10 -3.67 11.82
C GLU A 26 18.38 -3.09 10.42
N CYS A 27 19.19 -2.03 10.39
CA CYS A 27 19.75 -1.48 9.18
C CYS A 27 21.28 -1.54 9.27
N ARG A 28 21.93 -1.95 8.20
CA ARG A 28 23.38 -1.89 8.05
C ARG A 28 23.79 -1.13 6.82
N VAL A 29 24.82 -0.30 7.00
CA VAL A 29 25.50 0.41 5.92
C VAL A 29 26.93 -0.07 5.87
N LEU A 30 27.29 -0.79 4.81
CA LEU A 30 28.66 -1.19 4.55
C LEU A 30 29.27 -0.26 3.52
N VAL A 31 30.43 0.34 3.83
CA VAL A 31 31.13 1.28 2.96
C VAL A 31 32.36 0.60 2.34
N LYS A 32 32.38 0.49 1.02
CA LYS A 32 33.60 0.17 0.24
C LYS A 32 34.20 1.45 -0.31
N HIS A 33 35.50 1.63 -0.15
CA HIS A 33 36.22 2.84 -0.59
C HIS A 33 37.66 2.53 -1.00
N ASN A 34 38.27 3.44 -1.71
CA ASN A 34 39.67 3.39 -2.11
C ASN A 34 40.59 4.26 -1.26
N GLY A 35 40.08 4.83 -0.16
CA GLY A 35 40.82 5.66 0.79
C GLY A 35 41.30 4.90 2.02
N LYS A 36 41.49 5.60 3.12
CA LYS A 36 41.94 5.07 4.43
C LYS A 36 40.77 5.09 5.43
N SER A 37 40.52 3.96 6.11
CA SER A 37 39.56 3.91 7.20
C SER A 37 40.14 4.64 8.43
N GLY A 38 39.31 5.49 9.03
CA GLY A 38 39.56 6.06 10.35
C GLY A 38 38.98 5.19 11.46
N LYS A 39 39.26 5.56 12.72
CA LYS A 39 38.73 4.88 13.90
C LYS A 39 37.60 5.71 14.52
N SER A 40 36.45 5.10 14.72
CA SER A 40 35.32 5.63 15.49
C SER A 40 34.40 4.47 15.89
N ASN A 41 33.74 4.61 17.02
CA ASN A 41 32.75 3.62 17.50
C ASN A 41 31.31 3.99 17.12
N GLU A 42 31.11 5.21 16.61
CA GLU A 42 29.77 5.75 16.30
C GLU A 42 29.57 6.07 14.82
N SER A 43 30.68 6.17 14.08
CA SER A 43 30.64 6.52 12.67
C SER A 43 31.65 5.72 11.84
N VAL A 44 31.34 5.54 10.58
CA VAL A 44 32.31 5.05 9.58
C VAL A 44 33.07 6.27 9.05
N VAL A 45 34.38 6.30 9.28
CA VAL A 45 35.25 7.39 8.86
C VAL A 45 36.10 6.95 7.69
N VAL A 46 36.05 7.72 6.59
CA VAL A 46 36.82 7.46 5.37
C VAL A 46 37.59 8.70 5.03
N ASN A 47 38.92 8.58 4.89
CA ASN A 47 39.81 9.68 4.57
C ASN A 47 40.46 9.47 3.18
N GLN A 48 40.68 10.54 2.46
CA GLN A 48 41.43 10.55 1.21
C GLN A 48 40.89 9.55 0.16
N ALA A 49 39.59 9.32 0.14
CA ALA A 49 38.94 8.49 -0.87
C ALA A 49 38.50 9.37 -2.05
N THR A 50 38.69 8.88 -3.26
CA THR A 50 38.11 9.45 -4.48
C THR A 50 36.83 8.75 -4.87
N VAL A 51 36.61 7.53 -4.37
CA VAL A 51 35.38 6.73 -4.58
C VAL A 51 34.98 6.06 -3.28
N ALA A 52 33.68 6.15 -2.97
CA ALA A 52 33.06 5.39 -1.89
C ALA A 52 31.70 4.84 -2.38
N THR A 53 31.47 3.55 -2.16
CA THR A 53 30.18 2.87 -2.46
C THR A 53 29.57 2.42 -1.17
N LEU A 54 28.32 2.83 -0.95
CA LEU A 54 27.53 2.45 0.22
C LEU A 54 26.55 1.34 -0.15
N TYR A 55 26.62 0.23 0.56
CA TYR A 55 25.65 -0.87 0.48
C TYR A 55 24.77 -0.77 1.71
N ILE A 56 23.47 -0.54 1.48
CA ILE A 56 22.48 -0.36 2.54
C ILE A 56 21.50 -1.52 2.48
N SER A 57 21.27 -2.17 3.63
CA SER A 57 20.22 -3.17 3.79
C SER A 57 19.51 -2.98 5.10
N ALA A 58 18.20 -3.08 5.07
CA ALA A 58 17.35 -3.03 6.24
C ALA A 58 16.32 -4.17 6.22
N ALA A 59 15.98 -4.67 7.38
CA ALA A 59 14.92 -5.66 7.55
C ALA A 59 14.33 -5.56 8.97
N THR A 60 13.12 -6.10 9.11
CA THR A 60 12.47 -6.29 10.40
C THR A 60 12.36 -7.78 10.73
N ASN A 61 11.89 -8.09 11.91
CA ASN A 61 11.50 -9.45 12.30
C ASN A 61 10.07 -9.82 11.87
N PHE A 62 9.36 -8.95 11.16
CA PHE A 62 8.03 -9.22 10.63
C PHE A 62 8.07 -10.31 9.55
N VAL A 63 7.27 -11.34 9.71
CA VAL A 63 7.06 -12.42 8.73
C VAL A 63 5.71 -12.23 8.05
N ASN A 64 4.65 -12.07 8.84
CA ASN A 64 3.30 -11.73 8.39
C ASN A 64 2.51 -11.10 9.57
N TYR A 65 1.24 -10.76 9.35
CA TYR A 65 0.42 -10.01 10.30
C TYR A 65 0.14 -10.72 11.65
N HIS A 66 0.51 -11.98 11.80
CA HIS A 66 0.40 -12.75 13.06
C HIS A 66 1.72 -13.44 13.46
N ASP A 67 2.82 -13.17 12.75
CA ASP A 67 4.12 -13.77 13.02
C ASP A 67 5.25 -12.74 12.90
N VAL A 68 5.94 -12.53 14.01
CA VAL A 68 7.13 -11.68 14.15
C VAL A 68 8.37 -12.47 14.56
N SER A 69 8.42 -13.77 14.27
CA SER A 69 9.53 -14.65 14.63
C SER A 69 10.76 -14.52 13.73
N GLY A 70 10.71 -13.65 12.72
CA GLY A 70 11.81 -13.43 11.80
C GLY A 70 13.09 -12.91 12.47
N ASN A 71 14.20 -13.01 11.75
CA ASN A 71 15.52 -12.57 12.25
C ASN A 71 16.07 -11.46 11.35
N ALA A 72 15.83 -10.20 11.73
CA ALA A 72 16.26 -9.02 11.01
C ALA A 72 17.76 -9.02 10.71
N SER A 73 18.60 -9.34 11.72
CA SER A 73 20.05 -9.35 11.60
C SER A 73 20.55 -10.38 10.56
N LYS A 74 19.94 -11.58 10.55
CA LYS A 74 20.27 -12.62 9.57
C LYS A 74 19.86 -12.20 8.15
N LEU A 75 18.69 -11.61 7.98
CA LEU A 75 18.19 -11.11 6.69
C LEU A 75 19.12 -10.04 6.13
N VAL A 76 19.43 -9.00 6.91
CA VAL A 76 20.32 -7.91 6.54
C VAL A 76 21.71 -8.43 6.18
N SER A 77 22.31 -9.26 7.05
CA SER A 77 23.63 -9.82 6.82
C SER A 77 23.70 -10.66 5.54
N THR A 78 22.67 -11.47 5.28
CA THR A 78 22.59 -12.30 4.08
C THR A 78 22.48 -11.43 2.82
N SER A 79 21.63 -10.40 2.86
CA SER A 79 21.43 -9.46 1.76
C SER A 79 22.72 -8.72 1.42
N LEU A 80 23.42 -8.16 2.40
CA LEU A 80 24.70 -7.47 2.20
C LEU A 80 25.78 -8.39 1.65
N LYS A 81 25.94 -9.61 2.20
CA LYS A 81 26.89 -10.60 1.70
C LYS A 81 26.69 -10.95 0.23
N ARG A 82 25.45 -10.89 -0.26
CA ARG A 82 25.14 -11.08 -1.68
C ARG A 82 25.43 -9.83 -2.50
N ALA A 83 24.96 -8.67 -2.03
CA ALA A 83 25.09 -7.40 -2.74
C ALA A 83 26.55 -6.99 -3.00
N VAL A 84 27.42 -7.15 -2.01
CA VAL A 84 28.84 -6.73 -2.11
C VAL A 84 29.67 -7.53 -3.11
N LYS A 85 29.15 -8.69 -3.57
CA LYS A 85 29.81 -9.51 -4.60
C LYS A 85 29.54 -9.00 -6.01
N ILE A 86 28.56 -8.12 -6.18
CA ILE A 86 28.15 -7.58 -7.48
C ILE A 86 28.88 -6.24 -7.67
N PRO A 87 29.68 -6.08 -8.75
CA PRO A 87 30.26 -4.77 -9.08
C PRO A 87 29.17 -3.72 -9.29
N TYR A 88 29.49 -2.46 -8.98
CA TYR A 88 28.53 -1.35 -9.07
C TYR A 88 27.90 -1.24 -10.46
N GLU A 89 28.69 -1.29 -11.53
CA GLU A 89 28.22 -1.19 -12.92
C GLU A 89 27.24 -2.34 -13.26
N GLN A 90 27.52 -3.54 -12.78
CA GLN A 90 26.63 -4.68 -12.97
C GLN A 90 25.34 -4.52 -12.15
N ALA A 91 25.43 -4.00 -10.92
CA ALA A 91 24.26 -3.74 -10.09
C ALA A 91 23.37 -2.67 -10.73
N LEU A 92 23.97 -1.60 -11.26
CA LEU A 92 23.26 -0.54 -11.98
C LEU A 92 22.59 -1.07 -13.25
N ALA A 93 23.28 -1.87 -14.04
CA ALA A 93 22.72 -2.48 -15.25
C ALA A 93 21.54 -3.39 -14.93
N ASN A 94 21.66 -4.22 -13.88
CA ASN A 94 20.60 -5.10 -13.42
C ASN A 94 19.37 -4.31 -12.92
N HIS A 95 19.60 -3.23 -12.17
CA HIS A 95 18.54 -2.33 -11.69
C HIS A 95 17.78 -1.69 -12.86
N ILE A 96 18.51 -1.11 -13.82
CA ILE A 96 17.92 -0.48 -15.01
C ILE A 96 17.11 -1.51 -15.81
N ALA A 97 17.64 -2.71 -16.01
CA ALA A 97 16.94 -3.75 -16.76
C ALA A 97 15.66 -4.21 -16.04
N ALA A 98 15.70 -4.39 -14.72
CA ALA A 98 14.54 -4.76 -13.91
C ALA A 98 13.45 -3.68 -13.95
N TYR A 99 13.82 -2.41 -13.79
CA TYR A 99 12.90 -1.28 -13.84
C TYR A 99 12.27 -1.13 -15.22
N LYS A 100 13.07 -1.13 -16.28
CA LYS A 100 12.59 -0.99 -17.67
C LYS A 100 11.64 -2.10 -18.09
N LYS A 101 11.80 -3.30 -17.54
CA LYS A 101 10.90 -4.43 -17.82
C LYS A 101 9.43 -4.10 -17.53
N GLN A 102 9.15 -3.24 -16.56
CA GLN A 102 7.81 -2.75 -16.24
C GLN A 102 7.55 -1.37 -16.85
N PHE A 103 8.49 -0.44 -16.70
CA PHE A 103 8.30 0.96 -17.12
C PHE A 103 8.12 1.12 -18.62
N ASP A 104 8.92 0.43 -19.43
CA ASP A 104 8.94 0.58 -20.90
C ASP A 104 7.71 -0.07 -21.61
N ARG A 105 6.83 -0.74 -20.87
CA ARG A 105 5.59 -1.33 -21.44
C ARG A 105 4.61 -0.29 -21.94
N VAL A 106 4.63 0.92 -21.40
CA VAL A 106 3.73 1.99 -21.79
C VAL A 106 4.52 3.24 -22.13
N LYS A 107 4.31 3.75 -23.32
CA LYS A 107 4.85 5.01 -23.79
C LYS A 107 3.71 5.99 -24.00
N PHE A 108 3.78 7.10 -23.28
CA PHE A 108 2.85 8.21 -23.42
C PHE A 108 3.67 9.49 -23.61
N SER A 109 3.47 10.18 -24.73
CA SER A 109 4.21 11.38 -25.04
C SER A 109 3.27 12.48 -25.55
N ILE A 110 3.52 13.68 -25.09
CA ILE A 110 2.92 14.92 -25.59
C ILE A 110 4.09 15.79 -26.05
N PRO A 111 3.96 16.52 -27.16
CA PRO A 111 5.03 17.36 -27.66
C PRO A 111 5.60 18.31 -26.60
N SER A 112 6.92 18.43 -26.58
CA SER A 112 7.60 19.36 -25.67
C SER A 112 7.42 20.80 -26.17
N THR A 113 7.43 21.74 -25.22
CA THR A 113 7.42 23.18 -25.46
C THR A 113 8.66 23.81 -24.83
N GLU A 114 8.88 25.11 -25.01
CA GLU A 114 10.01 25.79 -24.36
C GLU A 114 9.98 25.64 -22.84
N THR A 115 8.79 25.70 -22.22
CA THR A 115 8.61 25.49 -20.78
C THR A 115 8.98 24.09 -20.33
N SER A 116 8.97 23.09 -21.19
CA SER A 116 9.37 21.70 -20.84
C SER A 116 10.86 21.56 -20.54
N THR A 117 11.67 22.59 -20.80
CA THR A 117 13.11 22.61 -20.47
C THR A 117 13.42 23.13 -19.07
N LEU A 118 12.42 23.70 -18.39
CA LEU A 118 12.56 24.21 -17.03
C LEU A 118 12.64 23.08 -16.00
N GLU A 119 13.13 23.40 -14.81
CA GLU A 119 13.04 22.49 -13.66
C GLU A 119 11.59 22.18 -13.32
N THR A 120 11.34 20.99 -12.82
CA THR A 120 9.98 20.46 -12.61
C THR A 120 9.13 21.33 -11.66
N ASP A 121 9.70 21.88 -10.61
CA ASP A 121 9.03 22.79 -9.68
C ASP A 121 8.55 24.08 -10.38
N LYS A 122 9.36 24.65 -11.26
CA LYS A 122 8.99 25.81 -12.08
C LYS A 122 7.90 25.46 -13.10
N ARG A 123 7.99 24.27 -13.71
CA ARG A 123 6.96 23.77 -14.62
C ARG A 123 5.62 23.62 -13.93
N VAL A 124 5.61 23.04 -12.71
CA VAL A 124 4.39 22.92 -11.90
C VAL A 124 3.81 24.29 -11.54
N ALA A 125 4.64 25.23 -11.09
CA ALA A 125 4.18 26.58 -10.74
C ALA A 125 3.56 27.34 -11.93
N ALA A 126 4.10 27.16 -13.15
CA ALA A 126 3.63 27.81 -14.38
C ALA A 126 2.53 27.02 -15.13
N PHE A 127 2.14 25.84 -14.66
CA PHE A 127 1.24 24.94 -15.40
C PHE A 127 -0.14 25.57 -15.70
N GLY A 128 -0.66 26.40 -14.79
CA GLY A 128 -1.93 27.12 -14.98
C GLY A 128 -1.98 28.06 -16.18
N GLU A 129 -0.82 28.45 -16.73
CA GLU A 129 -0.74 29.25 -17.97
C GLU A 129 -1.03 28.46 -19.25
N GLY A 130 -1.19 27.13 -19.15
CA GLY A 130 -1.57 26.28 -20.27
C GLY A 130 -0.49 26.08 -21.35
N LYS A 131 0.78 26.34 -21.02
CA LYS A 131 1.91 26.30 -21.97
C LYS A 131 2.74 25.02 -21.93
N ASP A 132 2.45 24.09 -21.03
CA ASP A 132 3.27 22.88 -20.80
C ASP A 132 2.45 21.61 -20.67
N GLN A 133 1.74 21.21 -21.71
CA GLN A 133 0.97 19.97 -21.72
C GLN A 133 1.88 18.72 -21.56
N ASN A 134 3.16 18.81 -21.92
CA ASN A 134 4.13 17.73 -21.72
C ASN A 134 4.28 17.33 -20.24
N LEU A 135 4.03 18.25 -19.30
CA LEU A 135 4.02 17.95 -17.86
C LEU A 135 2.99 16.87 -17.50
N MET A 136 1.86 16.77 -18.24
CA MET A 136 0.87 15.72 -18.04
C MET A 136 1.44 14.33 -18.37
N ALA A 137 2.25 14.22 -19.42
CA ALA A 137 2.93 12.97 -19.75
C ALA A 137 3.96 12.60 -18.67
N LEU A 138 4.68 13.57 -18.13
CA LEU A 138 5.58 13.35 -16.99
C LEU A 138 4.81 12.89 -15.76
N MET A 139 3.69 13.54 -15.41
CA MET A 139 2.84 13.16 -14.28
C MET A 139 2.32 11.73 -14.41
N PHE A 140 1.84 11.34 -15.58
CA PHE A 140 1.40 9.98 -15.87
C PHE A 140 2.51 8.95 -15.62
N GLN A 141 3.70 9.19 -16.18
CA GLN A 141 4.84 8.28 -16.00
C GLN A 141 5.37 8.29 -14.57
N TYR A 142 5.28 9.42 -13.88
CA TYR A 142 5.67 9.52 -12.47
C TYR A 142 4.74 8.72 -11.56
N GLY A 143 3.42 8.73 -11.81
CA GLY A 143 2.47 7.86 -11.11
C GLY A 143 2.80 6.37 -11.30
N ARG A 144 3.15 5.95 -12.53
CA ARG A 144 3.63 4.58 -12.79
C ARG A 144 4.93 4.27 -12.04
N TYR A 145 5.89 5.20 -12.03
CA TYR A 145 7.12 5.06 -11.24
C TYR A 145 6.83 4.83 -9.76
N LEU A 146 5.93 5.61 -9.16
CA LEU A 146 5.58 5.47 -7.74
C LEU A 146 5.02 4.07 -7.43
N LEU A 147 4.12 3.56 -8.27
CA LEU A 147 3.55 2.22 -8.07
C LEU A 147 4.61 1.11 -8.27
N ILE A 148 5.40 1.17 -9.33
CA ILE A 148 6.51 0.23 -9.59
C ILE A 148 7.48 0.20 -8.40
N SER A 149 7.79 1.35 -7.83
CA SER A 149 8.80 1.49 -6.77
C SER A 149 8.28 1.11 -5.38
N SER A 150 6.98 1.14 -5.15
CA SER A 150 6.38 0.92 -3.83
C SER A 150 5.60 -0.39 -3.68
N SER A 151 5.23 -1.03 -4.78
CA SER A 151 4.37 -2.22 -4.73
C SER A 151 4.87 -3.31 -5.69
N GLN A 152 5.69 -4.21 -5.16
CA GLN A 152 6.20 -5.36 -5.92
C GLN A 152 5.67 -6.67 -5.32
N PRO A 153 5.42 -7.71 -6.13
CA PRO A 153 5.00 -9.02 -5.65
C PRO A 153 5.88 -9.55 -4.51
N GLY A 154 5.25 -10.05 -3.46
CA GLY A 154 5.92 -10.53 -2.25
C GLY A 154 6.25 -9.44 -1.22
N GLY A 155 5.95 -8.18 -1.51
CA GLY A 155 6.01 -7.06 -0.58
C GLY A 155 4.66 -6.75 0.06
N GLN A 156 4.65 -5.72 0.93
CA GLN A 156 3.41 -5.12 1.43
C GLN A 156 2.87 -4.11 0.39
N PRO A 157 1.57 -3.78 0.44
CA PRO A 157 1.01 -2.74 -0.41
C PRO A 157 1.66 -1.37 -0.19
N ALA A 158 1.57 -0.48 -1.18
CA ALA A 158 1.89 0.92 -1.00
C ALA A 158 0.98 1.55 0.07
N ASN A 159 1.58 2.08 1.13
CA ASN A 159 0.86 2.81 2.17
C ASN A 159 0.65 4.30 1.81
N LEU A 160 0.20 5.14 2.76
CA LEU A 160 -0.03 6.57 2.52
C LEU A 160 1.20 7.34 2.01
N GLN A 161 2.41 6.89 2.33
CA GLN A 161 3.68 7.45 1.88
C GLN A 161 4.38 6.58 0.82
N GLY A 162 3.69 5.61 0.24
CA GLY A 162 4.31 4.58 -0.62
C GLY A 162 5.20 3.65 0.19
N LEU A 163 6.52 3.89 0.18
CA LEU A 163 7.51 3.23 1.05
C LEU A 163 8.36 4.26 1.81
N TRP A 164 8.26 5.54 1.46
CA TRP A 164 9.19 6.55 1.92
C TRP A 164 8.58 7.42 3.00
N CYS A 165 9.17 7.38 4.19
CA CYS A 165 8.86 8.31 5.25
C CYS A 165 10.18 8.75 5.90
N ASN A 166 10.39 10.05 6.02
CA ASN A 166 11.57 10.64 6.66
C ASN A 166 11.32 11.05 8.12
N SER A 167 10.17 10.66 8.67
CA SER A 167 9.77 10.97 10.03
C SER A 167 9.51 9.69 10.83
N VAL A 168 9.87 9.70 12.10
CA VAL A 168 9.49 8.63 13.05
C VAL A 168 7.97 8.64 13.27
N TYR A 169 7.37 9.82 13.26
CA TYR A 169 5.92 10.01 13.33
C TYR A 169 5.40 10.33 11.95
N ALA A 170 5.07 9.28 11.19
CA ALA A 170 4.50 9.43 9.87
C ALA A 170 3.09 10.06 9.94
N PRO A 171 2.71 10.92 8.98
CA PRO A 171 1.33 11.34 8.86
C PRO A 171 0.38 10.14 8.79
N TRP A 172 -0.67 10.15 9.62
CA TRP A 172 -1.61 9.03 9.81
C TRP A 172 -0.93 7.67 10.05
N ASP A 173 0.25 7.67 10.70
CA ASP A 173 1.06 6.49 11.06
C ASP A 173 1.42 5.58 9.86
N SER A 174 1.43 6.10 8.64
CA SER A 174 1.58 5.32 7.39
C SER A 174 0.62 4.15 7.27
N LYS A 175 -0.57 4.23 7.86
CA LYS A 175 -1.60 3.20 7.73
C LYS A 175 -2.09 3.07 6.29
N TYR A 176 -2.83 2.03 6.03
CA TYR A 176 -3.62 1.86 4.79
C TYR A 176 -5.00 2.45 5.03
N THR A 177 -5.22 3.68 4.57
CA THR A 177 -6.54 4.30 4.60
C THR A 177 -7.35 3.75 3.44
N ILE A 178 -8.40 3.00 3.75
CA ILE A 178 -9.21 2.23 2.81
C ILE A 178 -10.63 2.80 2.64
N ASN A 179 -10.78 4.09 2.89
CA ASN A 179 -11.98 4.83 2.50
C ASN A 179 -11.79 5.62 1.20
N ILE A 180 -10.58 5.65 0.62
CA ILE A 180 -10.24 6.18 -0.71
C ILE A 180 -8.75 6.03 -1.06
N ASN A 181 -7.81 6.25 -0.13
CA ASN A 181 -6.39 6.46 -0.47
C ASN A 181 -5.75 5.19 -1.06
N THR A 182 -5.95 4.04 -0.43
CA THR A 182 -5.42 2.76 -0.91
C THR A 182 -6.03 2.40 -2.25
N GLU A 183 -7.33 2.58 -2.42
CA GLU A 183 -8.03 2.36 -3.68
C GLU A 183 -7.41 3.21 -4.80
N MET A 184 -7.21 4.50 -4.56
CA MET A 184 -6.60 5.42 -5.54
C MET A 184 -5.16 5.04 -5.87
N ASN A 185 -4.37 4.58 -4.91
CA ASN A 185 -2.99 4.13 -5.15
C ASN A 185 -2.95 3.00 -6.21
N TYR A 186 -3.98 2.16 -6.27
CA TYR A 186 -4.01 1.00 -7.14
C TYR A 186 -4.90 1.13 -8.39
N TRP A 187 -5.71 2.18 -8.53
CA TRP A 187 -6.47 2.41 -9.77
C TRP A 187 -5.62 2.40 -11.03
N PRO A 188 -4.36 2.90 -11.05
CA PRO A 188 -3.54 2.84 -12.25
C PRO A 188 -2.98 1.44 -12.56
N ALA A 189 -3.02 0.46 -11.66
CA ALA A 189 -2.32 -0.81 -11.84
C ALA A 189 -2.70 -1.52 -13.15
N GLU A 190 -3.98 -1.77 -13.37
CA GLU A 190 -4.45 -2.48 -14.57
C GLU A 190 -4.38 -1.60 -15.82
N VAL A 191 -4.93 -0.39 -15.76
CA VAL A 191 -5.04 0.52 -16.92
C VAL A 191 -3.68 1.00 -17.44
N THR A 192 -2.62 0.90 -16.64
CA THR A 192 -1.28 1.29 -17.05
C THR A 192 -0.30 0.12 -17.24
N ASN A 193 -0.86 -1.10 -17.39
CA ASN A 193 -0.10 -2.33 -17.65
C ASN A 193 0.94 -2.65 -16.54
N LEU A 194 0.47 -2.63 -15.29
CA LEU A 194 1.23 -2.93 -14.08
C LEU A 194 0.47 -3.93 -13.18
N SER A 195 -0.21 -4.91 -13.79
CA SER A 195 -1.08 -5.86 -13.08
C SER A 195 -0.36 -6.62 -11.96
N GLU A 196 0.91 -6.98 -12.13
CA GLU A 196 1.68 -7.65 -11.08
C GLU A 196 1.92 -6.78 -9.84
N ASN A 197 1.94 -5.44 -10.01
CA ASN A 197 2.08 -4.50 -8.91
C ASN A 197 0.80 -4.40 -8.06
N HIS A 198 -0.30 -4.96 -8.53
CA HIS A 198 -1.56 -5.07 -7.80
C HIS A 198 -1.55 -6.23 -6.77
N GLN A 199 -0.68 -7.23 -6.95
CA GLN A 199 -0.66 -8.43 -6.12
C GLN A 199 -0.52 -8.17 -4.62
N PRO A 200 0.33 -7.22 -4.13
CA PRO A 200 0.40 -6.93 -2.70
C PRO A 200 -0.93 -6.47 -2.09
N LEU A 201 -1.75 -5.73 -2.85
CA LEU A 201 -3.10 -5.37 -2.40
C LEU A 201 -4.01 -6.60 -2.32
N PHE A 202 -3.97 -7.50 -3.29
CA PHE A 202 -4.77 -8.72 -3.28
C PHE A 202 -4.44 -9.61 -2.07
N ASP A 203 -3.15 -9.71 -1.74
CA ASP A 203 -2.68 -10.46 -0.56
C ASP A 203 -3.23 -9.82 0.73
N MET A 204 -3.18 -8.48 0.84
CA MET A 204 -3.77 -7.76 1.98
C MET A 204 -5.29 -7.97 2.08
N VAL A 205 -6.02 -7.90 0.99
CA VAL A 205 -7.48 -8.10 0.98
C VAL A 205 -7.83 -9.54 1.40
N SER A 206 -7.02 -10.51 0.97
CA SER A 206 -7.15 -11.90 1.42
C SER A 206 -6.94 -12.03 2.93
N ASP A 207 -5.91 -11.40 3.50
CA ASP A 207 -5.66 -11.38 4.94
C ASP A 207 -6.81 -10.72 5.69
N LEU A 208 -7.30 -9.56 5.21
CA LEU A 208 -8.44 -8.84 5.79
C LEU A 208 -9.72 -9.69 5.79
N SER A 209 -9.91 -10.52 4.76
CA SER A 209 -11.06 -11.41 4.71
C SER A 209 -11.06 -12.46 5.83
N VAL A 210 -9.90 -12.76 6.40
CA VAL A 210 -9.74 -13.65 7.55
C VAL A 210 -9.97 -12.90 8.86
N SER A 211 -9.24 -11.81 9.09
CA SER A 211 -9.33 -11.01 10.33
C SER A 211 -10.69 -10.31 10.48
N GLY A 212 -11.26 -9.85 9.37
CA GLY A 212 -12.54 -9.16 9.32
C GLY A 212 -13.78 -10.02 9.65
N LYS A 213 -13.64 -11.35 9.62
CA LYS A 213 -14.75 -12.27 10.05
C LYS A 213 -15.11 -12.05 11.51
N LYS A 214 -14.08 -11.98 12.37
CA LYS A 214 -14.31 -11.74 13.81
C LYS A 214 -14.96 -10.37 14.03
N THR A 215 -14.53 -9.36 13.29
CA THR A 215 -15.14 -8.02 13.37
C THR A 215 -16.61 -8.03 12.94
N ALA A 216 -16.93 -8.70 11.82
CA ALA A 216 -18.32 -8.83 11.36
C ALA A 216 -19.21 -9.50 12.42
N GLU A 217 -18.73 -10.60 13.01
CA GLU A 217 -19.45 -11.35 14.03
C GLU A 217 -19.61 -10.55 15.34
N THR A 218 -18.51 -10.00 15.86
CA THR A 218 -18.51 -9.40 17.21
C THR A 218 -19.10 -8.01 17.26
N VAL A 219 -18.95 -7.21 16.21
CA VAL A 219 -19.45 -5.82 16.17
C VAL A 219 -20.87 -5.75 15.60
N TYR A 220 -21.18 -6.60 14.63
CA TYR A 220 -22.44 -6.51 13.87
C TYR A 220 -23.36 -7.73 14.01
N GLY A 221 -22.89 -8.83 14.62
CA GLY A 221 -23.62 -10.11 14.59
C GLY A 221 -23.85 -10.62 13.16
N ALA A 222 -23.00 -10.21 12.22
CA ALA A 222 -23.15 -10.46 10.79
C ALA A 222 -22.26 -11.62 10.32
N ARG A 223 -22.66 -12.24 9.21
CA ARG A 223 -21.84 -13.22 8.49
C ARG A 223 -20.80 -12.51 7.63
N GLY A 224 -19.95 -13.30 6.96
CA GLY A 224 -18.93 -12.78 6.05
C GLY A 224 -17.80 -12.08 6.78
N TRP A 225 -17.31 -10.97 6.21
CA TRP A 225 -16.24 -10.18 6.79
C TRP A 225 -16.41 -8.69 6.48
N VAL A 226 -15.83 -7.84 7.33
CA VAL A 226 -15.90 -6.39 7.23
C VAL A 226 -14.55 -5.78 7.60
N ALA A 227 -14.17 -4.69 6.94
CA ALA A 227 -13.11 -3.79 7.37
C ALA A 227 -13.61 -2.34 7.25
N HIS A 228 -13.20 -1.51 8.22
CA HIS A 228 -13.63 -0.12 8.30
C HIS A 228 -12.71 0.80 7.49
N HIS A 229 -12.60 2.08 7.84
CA HIS A 229 -11.93 3.08 7.01
C HIS A 229 -10.40 2.98 6.97
N ASN A 230 -9.78 2.27 7.91
CA ASN A 230 -8.34 2.07 8.01
C ASN A 230 -8.00 0.61 8.31
N THR A 231 -6.85 0.19 7.80
CA THR A 231 -6.16 -1.02 8.25
C THR A 231 -4.65 -0.73 8.36
N ASP A 232 -3.90 -1.70 8.82
CA ASP A 232 -2.47 -1.57 9.08
C ASP A 232 -1.70 -2.85 8.71
N LEU A 233 -0.43 -2.89 9.12
CA LEU A 233 0.42 -4.07 8.94
C LEU A 233 -0.14 -5.32 9.65
N TRP A 234 -0.94 -5.13 10.70
CA TRP A 234 -1.54 -6.18 11.52
C TRP A 234 -2.92 -6.61 11.03
N ARG A 235 -3.40 -6.01 9.94
CA ARG A 235 -4.72 -6.30 9.34
C ARG A 235 -5.88 -6.00 10.30
N ALA A 236 -5.79 -4.89 11.03
CA ALA A 236 -6.90 -4.40 11.83
C ALA A 236 -8.14 -4.14 10.95
N CYS A 237 -9.31 -4.58 11.39
CA CYS A 237 -10.57 -4.46 10.66
C CYS A 237 -11.65 -3.70 11.43
N GLY A 238 -11.46 -3.50 12.73
CA GLY A 238 -12.41 -2.81 13.60
C GLY A 238 -12.54 -1.31 13.28
N PRO A 239 -13.60 -0.66 13.78
CA PRO A 239 -13.70 0.79 13.76
C PRO A 239 -12.62 1.38 14.67
N ILE A 240 -11.86 2.33 14.15
CA ILE A 240 -10.82 3.06 14.88
C ILE A 240 -11.04 4.56 14.71
N ASP A 241 -10.32 5.36 15.48
CA ASP A 241 -10.47 6.81 15.56
C ASP A 241 -11.88 7.21 16.08
N ALA A 242 -12.34 8.44 15.81
CA ALA A 242 -13.67 8.86 16.22
C ALA A 242 -14.78 8.26 15.34
N ALA A 243 -16.01 8.20 15.87
CA ALA A 243 -17.18 7.70 15.12
C ALA A 243 -17.40 8.44 13.77
N TYR A 244 -16.98 9.68 13.68
CA TYR A 244 -17.00 10.48 12.45
C TYR A 244 -16.27 9.83 11.28
N PHE A 245 -15.21 9.06 11.56
CA PHE A 245 -14.42 8.33 10.56
C PHE A 245 -14.68 6.83 10.63
N GLY A 246 -14.66 6.29 11.84
CA GLY A 246 -14.59 4.86 12.12
C GLY A 246 -15.88 4.07 11.88
N MET A 247 -17.04 4.72 11.93
CA MET A 247 -18.34 4.02 11.80
C MET A 247 -18.71 3.62 10.36
N TRP A 248 -17.79 3.66 9.44
CA TRP A 248 -18.00 3.32 8.03
C TRP A 248 -17.58 1.86 7.73
N PRO A 249 -18.51 0.93 7.49
CA PRO A 249 -18.22 -0.50 7.37
C PRO A 249 -17.96 -0.98 5.94
N ASN A 250 -17.49 -0.12 5.05
CA ASN A 250 -17.47 -0.44 3.61
C ASN A 250 -16.06 -0.56 3.02
N GLY A 251 -14.99 -0.31 3.78
CA GLY A 251 -13.62 -0.34 3.26
C GLY A 251 -13.23 -1.69 2.67
N GLY A 252 -13.53 -2.78 3.39
CA GLY A 252 -13.25 -4.13 2.90
C GLY A 252 -13.96 -4.46 1.60
N ALA A 253 -15.24 -4.14 1.52
CA ALA A 253 -16.04 -4.39 0.31
C ALA A 253 -15.58 -3.54 -0.88
N TRP A 254 -15.19 -2.29 -0.64
CA TRP A 254 -14.64 -1.44 -1.72
C TRP A 254 -13.34 -2.02 -2.27
N LEU A 255 -12.46 -2.52 -1.43
CA LEU A 255 -11.25 -3.20 -1.87
C LEU A 255 -11.51 -4.45 -2.72
N THR A 256 -12.64 -5.16 -2.54
CA THR A 256 -12.95 -6.32 -3.39
C THR A 256 -13.20 -5.94 -4.85
N GLN A 257 -13.53 -4.69 -5.15
CA GLN A 257 -13.65 -4.22 -6.53
C GLN A 257 -12.35 -4.34 -7.30
N HIS A 258 -11.19 -4.23 -6.64
CA HIS A 258 -9.89 -4.43 -7.28
C HIS A 258 -9.70 -5.88 -7.77
N LEU A 259 -10.24 -6.87 -7.04
CA LEU A 259 -10.22 -8.27 -7.47
C LEU A 259 -11.05 -8.47 -8.74
N TRP A 260 -12.24 -7.90 -8.78
CA TRP A 260 -13.10 -7.95 -9.94
C TRP A 260 -12.52 -7.23 -11.14
N GLN A 261 -11.98 -6.03 -10.94
CA GLN A 261 -11.32 -5.25 -12.00
C GLN A 261 -10.14 -6.00 -12.61
N HIS A 262 -9.30 -6.62 -11.80
CA HIS A 262 -8.20 -7.45 -12.29
C HIS A 262 -8.70 -8.56 -13.21
N TYR A 263 -9.77 -9.27 -12.82
CA TYR A 263 -10.39 -10.27 -13.68
C TYR A 263 -10.91 -9.68 -14.99
N LEU A 264 -11.57 -8.53 -14.94
CA LEU A 264 -12.09 -7.88 -16.16
C LEU A 264 -10.97 -7.49 -17.15
N PHE A 265 -9.81 -7.09 -16.63
CA PHE A 265 -8.65 -6.73 -17.47
C PHE A 265 -7.88 -7.96 -18.01
N THR A 266 -7.82 -9.02 -17.23
CA THR A 266 -6.96 -10.18 -17.54
C THR A 266 -7.72 -11.36 -18.11
N GLY A 267 -9.00 -11.53 -17.79
CA GLY A 267 -9.79 -12.72 -18.09
C GLY A 267 -9.33 -13.97 -17.32
N ASP A 268 -8.50 -13.81 -16.28
CA ASP A 268 -7.92 -14.92 -15.51
C ASP A 268 -8.97 -15.59 -14.61
N LYS A 269 -9.53 -16.69 -15.07
CA LYS A 269 -10.53 -17.47 -14.32
C LYS A 269 -9.95 -18.19 -13.11
N GLU A 270 -8.66 -18.55 -13.12
CA GLU A 270 -8.03 -19.18 -11.95
C GLU A 270 -7.85 -18.14 -10.81
N PHE A 271 -7.46 -16.92 -11.18
CA PHE A 271 -7.45 -15.79 -10.25
C PHE A 271 -8.85 -15.57 -9.66
N LEU A 272 -9.87 -15.46 -10.50
CA LEU A 272 -11.25 -15.25 -10.04
C LEU A 272 -11.71 -16.37 -9.10
N ARG A 273 -11.50 -17.62 -9.44
CA ARG A 273 -11.84 -18.77 -8.59
C ARG A 273 -11.12 -18.72 -7.24
N ARG A 274 -9.86 -18.31 -7.23
CA ARG A 274 -9.06 -18.15 -6.00
C ARG A 274 -9.63 -17.08 -5.08
N TYR A 275 -10.03 -15.94 -5.62
CA TYR A 275 -10.48 -14.79 -4.83
C TYR A 275 -12.01 -14.69 -4.68
N TYR A 276 -12.78 -15.54 -5.35
CA TYR A 276 -14.23 -15.59 -5.19
C TYR A 276 -14.69 -15.73 -3.74
N PRO A 277 -14.11 -16.60 -2.88
CA PRO A 277 -14.50 -16.68 -1.48
C PRO A 277 -14.31 -15.36 -0.70
N VAL A 278 -13.34 -14.55 -1.09
CA VAL A 278 -13.07 -13.22 -0.50
C VAL A 278 -14.19 -12.26 -0.88
N MET A 279 -14.52 -12.18 -2.16
CA MET A 279 -15.62 -11.36 -2.69
C MET A 279 -16.96 -11.78 -2.10
N LYS A 280 -17.24 -13.07 -2.13
CA LYS A 280 -18.47 -13.64 -1.54
C LYS A 280 -18.61 -13.32 -0.06
N GLY A 281 -17.53 -13.39 0.71
CA GLY A 281 -17.56 -13.06 2.14
C GLY A 281 -17.92 -11.59 2.39
N ALA A 282 -17.46 -10.65 1.56
CA ALA A 282 -17.89 -9.24 1.64
C ALA A 282 -19.37 -9.06 1.26
N ALA A 283 -19.86 -9.79 0.25
CA ALA A 283 -21.29 -9.80 -0.11
C ALA A 283 -22.15 -10.42 1.00
N ASP A 284 -21.72 -11.51 1.63
CA ASP A 284 -22.42 -12.17 2.75
C ASP A 284 -22.56 -11.22 3.96
N PHE A 285 -21.60 -10.33 4.19
CA PHE A 285 -21.73 -9.28 5.20
C PHE A 285 -22.94 -8.39 4.92
N TYR A 286 -23.08 -7.87 3.71
CA TYR A 286 -24.23 -7.02 3.36
C TYR A 286 -25.56 -7.77 3.46
N LEU A 287 -25.63 -9.03 3.01
CA LEU A 287 -26.84 -9.84 3.11
C LEU A 287 -27.32 -10.03 4.56
N SER A 288 -26.45 -9.87 5.54
CA SER A 288 -26.79 -9.97 6.97
C SER A 288 -26.83 -8.63 7.71
N HIS A 289 -26.22 -7.57 7.13
CA HIS A 289 -26.10 -6.26 7.78
C HIS A 289 -27.12 -5.22 7.26
N LEU A 290 -27.53 -5.30 5.98
CA LEU A 290 -28.47 -4.34 5.41
C LEU A 290 -29.81 -4.38 6.15
N VAL A 291 -30.32 -3.20 6.46
CA VAL A 291 -31.63 -3.01 7.14
C VAL A 291 -32.61 -2.27 6.24
N LYS A 292 -33.90 -2.47 6.46
CA LYS A 292 -34.92 -1.72 5.74
C LYS A 292 -35.02 -0.29 6.26
N HIS A 293 -34.86 0.68 5.36
CA HIS A 293 -35.12 2.09 5.67
C HIS A 293 -36.60 2.27 6.06
N PRO A 294 -36.90 2.88 7.22
CA PRO A 294 -38.27 2.88 7.77
C PRO A 294 -39.31 3.59 6.90
N GLN A 295 -38.90 4.60 6.14
CA GLN A 295 -39.83 5.37 5.29
C GLN A 295 -39.92 4.81 3.87
N ASN A 296 -38.80 4.38 3.28
CA ASN A 296 -38.73 4.04 1.86
C ASN A 296 -38.74 2.52 1.61
N GLY A 297 -38.48 1.71 2.65
CA GLY A 297 -38.40 0.26 2.52
C GLY A 297 -37.14 -0.26 1.80
N TRP A 298 -36.24 0.63 1.40
CA TRP A 298 -34.96 0.27 0.76
C TRP A 298 -34.04 -0.46 1.71
N LEU A 299 -33.22 -1.35 1.20
CA LEU A 299 -32.12 -1.94 1.97
C LEU A 299 -30.96 -0.96 2.01
N VAL A 300 -30.49 -0.61 3.20
CA VAL A 300 -29.46 0.37 3.44
C VAL A 300 -28.50 -0.08 4.54
N THR A 301 -27.28 0.44 4.54
CA THR A 301 -26.37 0.35 5.68
C THR A 301 -26.81 1.30 6.79
N ALA A 302 -26.81 0.84 8.05
CA ALA A 302 -27.10 1.65 9.21
C ALA A 302 -26.62 0.95 10.50
N PRO A 303 -25.89 1.66 11.42
CA PRO A 303 -25.37 3.02 11.20
C PRO A 303 -24.21 3.07 10.21
N SER A 304 -24.00 4.23 9.59
CA SER A 304 -22.85 4.49 8.73
C SER A 304 -22.47 5.98 8.76
N VAL A 305 -21.42 6.32 8.07
CA VAL A 305 -21.00 7.70 7.81
C VAL A 305 -20.69 7.83 6.32
N SER A 306 -20.76 9.07 5.80
CA SER A 306 -20.19 9.36 4.48
C SER A 306 -18.81 9.97 4.69
N PRO A 307 -17.72 9.19 4.57
CA PRO A 307 -16.40 9.74 4.88
C PRO A 307 -16.01 10.83 3.88
N GLU A 308 -15.57 12.05 4.26
CA GLU A 308 -15.58 12.53 5.65
C GLU A 308 -16.51 13.76 5.69
N HIS A 309 -17.81 13.53 5.66
CA HIS A 309 -18.85 14.57 5.61
C HIS A 309 -19.82 14.46 6.77
N GLY A 310 -20.25 15.61 7.27
CA GLY A 310 -21.38 15.72 8.18
C GLY A 310 -22.55 16.43 7.49
N TYR A 311 -23.77 16.11 7.90
CA TYR A 311 -24.99 16.78 7.47
C TYR A 311 -25.93 17.03 8.66
N ALA A 312 -26.54 18.21 8.69
CA ALA A 312 -27.49 18.60 9.74
C ALA A 312 -26.98 18.40 11.19
N GLY A 313 -25.68 18.65 11.42
CA GLY A 313 -25.04 18.52 12.74
C GLY A 313 -24.68 17.08 13.16
N SER A 314 -24.83 16.10 12.28
CA SER A 314 -24.43 14.72 12.50
C SER A 314 -23.54 14.20 11.37
N SER A 315 -22.57 13.34 11.70
CA SER A 315 -21.83 12.54 10.72
C SER A 315 -22.46 11.15 10.55
N ILE A 316 -23.16 10.65 11.56
CA ILE A 316 -23.79 9.33 11.53
C ILE A 316 -25.12 9.42 10.80
N THR A 317 -25.33 8.51 9.85
CA THR A 317 -26.49 8.47 8.97
C THR A 317 -26.82 7.03 8.55
N ALA A 318 -27.76 6.88 7.66
CA ALA A 318 -28.15 5.61 7.06
C ALA A 318 -28.29 5.75 5.54
N GLY A 319 -27.81 4.77 4.78
CA GLY A 319 -28.04 4.68 3.35
C GLY A 319 -27.35 5.78 2.53
N CYS A 320 -26.09 6.14 2.88
CA CYS A 320 -25.29 7.05 2.07
C CYS A 320 -25.21 6.54 0.62
N THR A 321 -25.13 7.45 -0.34
CA THR A 321 -25.00 7.09 -1.76
C THR A 321 -23.79 6.19 -2.00
N MET A 322 -22.64 6.54 -1.43
CA MET A 322 -21.41 5.77 -1.52
C MET A 322 -21.60 4.33 -1.01
N ASP A 323 -22.24 4.17 0.14
CA ASP A 323 -22.50 2.87 0.75
C ASP A 323 -23.37 1.99 -0.16
N ASN A 324 -24.42 2.57 -0.71
CA ASN A 324 -25.33 1.86 -1.61
C ASN A 324 -24.63 1.41 -2.89
N GLN A 325 -23.72 2.24 -3.42
CA GLN A 325 -22.92 1.91 -4.60
C GLN A 325 -21.94 0.76 -4.30
N ILE A 326 -21.21 0.82 -3.19
CA ILE A 326 -20.26 -0.23 -2.79
C ILE A 326 -21.00 -1.55 -2.50
N ALA A 327 -22.11 -1.49 -1.78
CA ALA A 327 -22.94 -2.67 -1.50
C ALA A 327 -23.49 -3.30 -2.78
N PHE A 328 -23.98 -2.46 -3.71
CA PHE A 328 -24.46 -2.91 -5.01
C PHE A 328 -23.35 -3.62 -5.80
N ASP A 329 -22.19 -3.01 -5.91
CA ASP A 329 -21.07 -3.58 -6.66
C ASP A 329 -20.60 -4.91 -6.03
N ALA A 330 -20.47 -4.98 -4.71
CA ALA A 330 -20.07 -6.21 -4.02
C ALA A 330 -21.04 -7.36 -4.29
N LEU A 331 -22.34 -7.09 -4.23
CA LEU A 331 -23.39 -8.08 -4.49
C LEU A 331 -23.46 -8.45 -5.98
N TYR A 332 -23.42 -7.46 -6.86
CA TYR A 332 -23.54 -7.63 -8.30
C TYR A 332 -22.34 -8.39 -8.89
N ASN A 333 -21.13 -8.01 -8.53
CA ASN A 333 -19.90 -8.65 -9.02
C ASN A 333 -19.81 -10.10 -8.56
N THR A 334 -20.17 -10.38 -7.29
CA THR A 334 -20.22 -11.75 -6.75
C THR A 334 -21.25 -12.61 -7.47
N ARG A 335 -22.45 -12.09 -7.74
CA ARG A 335 -23.48 -12.80 -8.51
C ARG A 335 -23.07 -13.03 -9.97
N SER A 336 -22.43 -12.05 -10.58
CA SER A 336 -21.98 -12.15 -11.99
C SER A 336 -20.96 -13.27 -12.16
N GLU A 337 -20.12 -13.51 -11.17
CA GLU A 337 -19.18 -14.65 -11.18
C GLU A 337 -19.90 -15.99 -11.12
N GLU A 338 -20.93 -16.17 -10.29
CA GLU A 338 -21.72 -17.40 -10.21
C GLU A 338 -22.29 -17.85 -11.56
N HIS A 339 -22.43 -16.93 -12.51
CA HIS A 339 -22.91 -17.22 -13.88
C HIS A 339 -21.79 -17.42 -14.90
N THR A 340 -20.54 -17.14 -14.55
CA THR A 340 -19.37 -17.25 -15.45
C THR A 340 -18.49 -18.47 -15.17
N SER A 341 -18.70 -19.13 -14.05
CA SER A 341 -18.06 -20.38 -13.64
C SER A 341 -18.90 -21.57 -14.05
#